data_5ae40fa64e2014322b870c8b602bae0f
#
_entry.id   5ae40fa64e2014322b870c8b602bae0f
#
_cell.length_a   1.000
_cell.length_b   1.000
_cell.length_c   1.000
_cell.angle_alpha   90.00
_cell.angle_beta   90.00
_cell.angle_gamma   90.00
#
_symmetry.space_group_name_H-M   'P 1'
#
loop_
_entity.id
_entity.type
_entity.pdbx_description
1 polymer ?
#
loop_
_entity_poly.entity_id
_entity_poly.type
_entity_poly.pdbx_seq_one_letter_code
_entity_poly.pdbx_strand_id
1 'polypeptide(L)'
;MVIQERVFQHPQQASRVRLAVYEQAAGTSPVEGMPDEAGFLATEEWRGAGTVVKTLGFFSDRAAALARLSARAQELELQRFLPVAPAA
;
A
#
# COMPACT_ATOMS: atom_id res chain seq x y z
N MET A 1 -12.31 3.15 1.01
CA MET A 1 -12.50 1.92 0.21
C MET A 1 -11.21 1.57 -0.50
N VAL A 2 -10.79 0.33 -0.41
CA VAL A 2 -9.59 -0.14 -1.12
C VAL A 2 -9.94 -0.31 -2.60
N ILE A 3 -9.15 0.33 -3.48
CA ILE A 3 -9.34 0.21 -4.92
C ILE A 3 -8.26 -0.65 -5.59
N GLN A 4 -7.14 -0.86 -4.90
CA GLN A 4 -6.06 -1.71 -5.38
C GLN A 4 -5.30 -2.27 -4.19
N GLU A 5 -4.97 -3.56 -4.25
CA GLU A 5 -4.18 -4.22 -3.21
C GLU A 5 -3.22 -5.21 -3.86
N ARG A 6 -1.98 -5.22 -3.39
CA ARG A 6 -0.97 -6.19 -3.80
C ARG A 6 -0.22 -6.66 -2.57
N VAL A 7 0.00 -7.97 -2.45
CA VAL A 7 0.69 -8.58 -1.32
C VAL A 7 1.95 -9.26 -1.81
N PHE A 8 3.02 -9.11 -1.06
CA PHE A 8 4.33 -9.69 -1.38
C PHE A 8 4.87 -10.47 -0.18
N GLN A 9 5.60 -11.53 -0.47
CA GLN A 9 6.25 -12.38 0.53
C GLN A 9 7.70 -12.61 0.11
N HIS A 10 8.64 -12.43 1.03
CA HIS A 10 10.03 -12.76 0.76
C HIS A 10 10.24 -14.26 0.98
N PRO A 11 10.91 -14.99 0.05
CA PRO A 11 11.07 -16.45 0.18
C PRO A 11 11.97 -16.88 1.35
N GLN A 12 12.82 -15.97 1.84
CA GLN A 12 13.79 -16.29 2.90
C GLN A 12 13.53 -15.52 4.19
N GLN A 13 12.49 -14.70 4.24
CA GLN A 13 12.13 -13.88 5.39
C GLN A 13 10.67 -14.10 5.75
N ALA A 14 10.36 -13.98 7.04
CA ALA A 14 8.98 -14.08 7.49
C ALA A 14 8.14 -12.84 7.17
N SER A 15 8.77 -11.78 6.70
CA SER A 15 8.11 -10.51 6.43
C SER A 15 7.16 -10.59 5.25
N ARG A 16 5.97 -10.01 5.42
CA ARG A 16 4.98 -9.86 4.36
C ARG A 16 4.68 -8.38 4.18
N VAL A 17 4.59 -7.94 2.92
CA VAL A 17 4.33 -6.54 2.59
C VAL A 17 3.02 -6.44 1.84
N ARG A 18 2.15 -5.54 2.28
CA ARG A 18 0.89 -5.23 1.61
C ARG A 18 0.95 -3.79 1.10
N LEU A 19 0.78 -3.64 -0.20
CA LEU A 19 0.63 -2.33 -0.83
C LEU A 19 -0.84 -2.10 -1.13
N ALA A 20 -1.37 -0.94 -0.79
CA ALA A 20 -2.78 -0.65 -1.01
C ALA A 20 -2.99 0.81 -1.41
N VAL A 21 -4.01 1.04 -2.23
CA VAL A 21 -4.51 2.38 -2.51
C VAL A 21 -5.95 2.44 -2.03
N TYR A 22 -6.24 3.45 -1.22
CA TYR A 22 -7.57 3.72 -0.68
C TYR A 22 -8.14 4.96 -1.34
N GLU A 23 -9.39 4.86 -1.79
CA GLU A 23 -10.15 6.03 -2.16
C GLU A 23 -10.86 6.55 -0.92
N GLN A 24 -10.70 7.83 -0.61
CA GLN A 24 -11.35 8.45 0.53
C GLN A 24 -12.14 9.68 0.13
N ALA A 25 -13.27 9.87 0.79
CA ALA A 25 -14.02 11.12 0.73
C ALA A 25 -13.49 12.10 1.79
N ALA A 26 -13.78 13.38 1.64
CA ALA A 26 -13.39 14.38 2.63
C ALA A 26 -13.91 13.99 4.02
N GLY A 27 -13.07 14.12 5.04
CA GLY A 27 -13.41 13.79 6.42
C GLY A 27 -13.40 12.31 6.78
N THR A 28 -12.92 11.44 5.89
CA THR A 28 -12.97 9.99 6.09
C THR A 28 -11.62 9.32 5.93
N SER A 29 -10.52 9.96 6.34
CA SER A 29 -9.19 9.38 6.21
C SER A 29 -9.12 8.02 6.92
N PRO A 30 -8.65 6.94 6.24
CA PRO A 30 -8.48 5.63 6.86
C PRO A 30 -7.24 5.55 7.75
N VAL A 31 -6.38 6.55 7.72
CA VAL A 31 -5.14 6.59 8.49
C VAL A 31 -5.14 7.83 9.36
N GLU A 32 -4.98 7.63 10.68
CA GLU A 32 -4.92 8.73 11.63
C GLU A 32 -3.72 9.64 11.33
N GLY A 33 -3.95 10.96 11.43
CA GLY A 33 -2.91 11.95 11.19
C GLY A 33 -2.74 12.32 9.73
N MET A 34 -3.44 11.68 8.81
CA MET A 34 -3.41 12.00 7.37
C MET A 34 -4.48 13.04 7.02
N PRO A 35 -4.30 13.78 5.89
CA PRO A 35 -5.31 14.74 5.47
C PRO A 35 -6.68 14.12 5.29
N ASP A 36 -7.72 14.82 5.75
CA ASP A 36 -9.13 14.41 5.58
C ASP A 36 -9.73 14.96 4.29
N GLU A 37 -8.93 15.06 3.25
CA GLU A 37 -9.37 15.53 1.94
C GLU A 37 -9.79 14.36 1.07
N ALA A 38 -10.68 14.63 0.11
CA ALA A 38 -11.02 13.64 -0.91
C ALA A 38 -9.81 13.34 -1.78
N GLY A 39 -9.56 12.07 -2.05
CA GLY A 39 -8.43 11.68 -2.89
C GLY A 39 -8.07 10.22 -2.72
N PHE A 40 -6.80 9.91 -2.98
CA PHE A 40 -6.29 8.54 -3.02
C PHE A 40 -5.05 8.42 -2.16
N LEU A 41 -5.08 7.53 -1.18
CA LEU A 41 -3.99 7.29 -0.26
C LEU A 41 -3.29 5.97 -0.61
N ALA A 42 -2.00 6.03 -0.87
CA ALA A 42 -1.18 4.84 -1.10
C ALA A 42 -0.41 4.50 0.17
N THR A 43 -0.48 3.24 0.60
CA THR A 43 0.15 2.78 1.83
C THR A 43 0.98 1.53 1.60
N GLU A 44 1.94 1.31 2.50
CA GLU A 44 2.75 0.11 2.56
C GLU A 44 2.71 -0.42 3.99
N GLU A 45 2.25 -1.65 4.16
CA GLU A 45 2.15 -2.30 5.46
C GLU A 45 3.09 -3.49 5.52
N TRP A 46 3.96 -3.50 6.52
CA TRP A 46 4.87 -4.60 6.79
C TRP A 46 4.38 -5.40 7.99
N ARG A 47 4.28 -6.71 7.82
CA ARG A 47 3.93 -7.64 8.90
C ARG A 47 5.05 -8.66 9.08
N GLY A 48 5.52 -8.79 10.32
CA GLY A 48 6.55 -9.73 10.73
C GLY A 48 6.45 -9.90 12.24
N ALA A 49 7.50 -9.52 12.97
CA ALA A 49 7.46 -9.52 14.45
C ALA A 49 6.50 -8.47 15.00
N GLY A 50 6.08 -7.51 14.17
CA GLY A 50 5.11 -6.47 14.49
C GLY A 50 4.50 -5.95 13.19
N THR A 51 3.68 -4.92 13.27
CA THR A 51 3.08 -4.28 12.12
C THR A 51 3.56 -2.83 12.00
N VAL A 52 4.08 -2.47 10.83
CA VAL A 52 4.48 -1.10 10.52
C VAL A 52 3.76 -0.65 9.27
N VAL A 53 3.09 0.49 9.34
CA VAL A 53 2.39 1.09 8.19
C VAL A 53 3.10 2.37 7.80
N LYS A 54 3.42 2.50 6.52
CA LYS A 54 4.04 3.69 5.94
C LYS A 54 3.12 4.27 4.89
N THR A 55 3.08 5.59 4.79
CA THR A 55 2.37 6.28 3.73
C THR A 55 3.31 6.48 2.55
N LEU A 56 2.93 5.98 1.37
CA LEU A 56 3.69 6.20 0.14
C LEU A 56 3.34 7.54 -0.49
N GLY A 57 2.15 8.04 -0.24
CA GLY A 57 1.72 9.35 -0.71
C GLY A 57 0.22 9.50 -0.71
N PHE A 58 -0.22 10.74 -0.83
CA PHE A 58 -1.62 11.12 -1.00
C PHE A 58 -1.76 11.86 -2.31
N PHE A 59 -2.73 11.46 -3.13
CA PHE A 59 -2.86 11.96 -4.50
C PHE A 59 -4.30 12.39 -4.76
N SER A 60 -4.46 13.47 -5.51
CA SER A 60 -5.78 13.88 -5.98
C SER A 60 -6.23 13.09 -7.22
N ASP A 61 -5.29 12.41 -7.88
CA ASP A 61 -5.52 11.66 -9.12
C ASP A 61 -5.30 10.17 -8.89
N ARG A 62 -6.28 9.36 -9.29
CA ARG A 62 -6.23 7.91 -9.18
C ARG A 62 -5.03 7.31 -9.92
N ALA A 63 -4.76 7.78 -11.13
CA ALA A 63 -3.66 7.25 -11.93
C ALA A 63 -2.30 7.49 -11.27
N ALA A 64 -2.13 8.64 -10.63
CA ALA A 64 -0.90 8.96 -9.91
C ALA A 64 -0.70 8.02 -8.71
N ALA A 65 -1.76 7.74 -7.96
CA ALA A 65 -1.70 6.82 -6.82
C ALA A 65 -1.35 5.40 -7.27
N LEU A 66 -1.99 4.93 -8.35
CA LEU A 66 -1.72 3.60 -8.89
C LEU A 66 -0.29 3.50 -9.46
N ALA A 67 0.21 4.56 -10.10
CA ALA A 67 1.58 4.60 -10.59
C ALA A 67 2.59 4.51 -9.44
N ARG A 68 2.31 5.18 -8.32
CA ARG A 68 3.17 5.11 -7.14
C ARG A 68 3.20 3.71 -6.55
N LEU A 69 2.05 3.05 -6.48
CA LEU A 69 1.95 1.68 -6.01
C LEU A 69 2.76 0.73 -6.92
N SER A 70 2.61 0.88 -8.24
CA SER A 70 3.33 0.04 -9.21
C SER A 70 4.84 0.24 -9.12
N ALA A 71 5.31 1.47 -8.95
CA ALA A 71 6.73 1.77 -8.80
C ALA A 71 7.30 1.07 -7.55
N ARG A 72 6.57 1.13 -6.43
CA ARG A 72 7.01 0.46 -5.20
C ARG A 72 6.98 -1.05 -5.34
N ALA A 73 5.98 -1.59 -6.04
CA ALA A 73 5.91 -3.03 -6.31
C ALA A 73 7.14 -3.52 -7.10
N GLN A 74 7.57 -2.75 -8.10
CA GLN A 74 8.78 -3.09 -8.85
C GLN A 74 10.03 -3.07 -7.96
N GLU A 75 10.15 -2.11 -7.05
CA GLU A 75 11.27 -2.07 -6.10
C GLU A 75 11.28 -3.31 -5.21
N LEU A 76 10.11 -3.75 -4.72
CA LEU A 76 10.02 -4.96 -3.91
C LEU A 76 10.41 -6.21 -4.69
N GLU A 77 10.02 -6.30 -5.95
CA GLU A 77 10.40 -7.42 -6.81
C GLU A 77 11.92 -7.46 -7.03
N LEU A 78 12.55 -6.30 -7.18
CA LEU A 78 14.01 -6.20 -7.27
C LEU A 78 14.70 -6.66 -5.99
N GLN A 79 14.03 -6.55 -4.85
CA GLN A 79 14.51 -7.02 -3.55
C GLN A 79 14.12 -8.48 -3.29
N ARG A 80 13.66 -9.20 -4.33
CA ARG A 80 13.28 -10.62 -4.29
C ARG A 80 11.98 -10.91 -3.53
N PHE A 81 11.14 -9.93 -3.32
CA PHE A 81 9.77 -10.18 -2.84
C PHE A 81 8.94 -10.73 -3.98
N LEU A 82 8.16 -11.76 -3.71
CA LEU A 82 7.31 -12.40 -4.70
C LEU A 82 5.86 -12.03 -4.47
N PRO A 83 5.10 -11.73 -5.55
CA PRO A 83 3.67 -11.45 -5.40
C PRO A 83 2.94 -12.70 -4.88
N VAL A 84 1.99 -12.47 -3.97
CA VAL A 84 1.17 -13.51 -3.37
C VAL A 84 -0.29 -13.15 -3.61
N ALA A 85 -1.13 -14.13 -3.93
CA ALA A 85 -2.55 -13.87 -4.05
C ALA A 85 -3.08 -13.40 -2.69
N PRO A 86 -3.87 -12.30 -2.64
CA PRO A 86 -4.50 -11.88 -1.40
C PRO A 86 -5.39 -12.99 -0.87
N ALA A 87 -5.42 -13.15 0.46
CA ALA A 87 -6.34 -14.09 1.08
C ALA A 87 -7.78 -13.67 0.74
N ALA A 88 -8.52 -14.57 0.18
CA ALA A 88 -9.90 -14.33 -0.18
C ALA A 88 -10.80 -14.35 1.07
#